data_94d2be51e46e35db94d7edc6ced12fe0
#
_entry.id   94d2be51e46e35db94d7edc6ced12fe0
#
_cell.length_a   1.000
_cell.length_b   1.000
_cell.length_c   1.000
_cell.angle_alpha   90.00
_cell.angle_beta   90.00
_cell.angle_gamma   90.00
#
_symmetry.space_group_name_H-M   'P 1'
#
loop_
_entity.id
_entity.type
_entity.pdbx_description
1 polymer ?
#
loop_
_entity_poly.entity_id
_entity_poly.type
_entity_poly.pdbx_seq_one_letter_code
_entity_poly.pdbx_strand_id
1 'polypeptide(L)'
;MNGSFASQFSWLIWLALLALAGCALPQDSSPPPQAYLLEAGAFTPPPARRSSRKILLVTVSKEAAGFDSNRIAYTREPPKLDYYKDSVWSDTPAKMLLPILVQAFERSGAFKAVVSPPSPALADVRVDVDVIRLQQEFMTRPSQVRLIARLKVVEMKSGHVLETRLFEAIAPAPSEDAAGAARAANAAVQQLLNEMLPFALRTLT
;
A
#
# COMPACT_ATOMS: atom_id res chain seq x y z
N MET A 1 17.18 -76.02 17.46
CA MET A 1 17.72 -74.66 17.62
C MET A 1 17.26 -73.78 16.46
N ASN A 2 15.98 -73.36 16.36
CA ASN A 2 15.47 -72.54 15.23
C ASN A 2 14.30 -71.63 15.67
N GLY A 3 14.34 -71.02 16.84
CA GLY A 3 13.21 -70.17 17.34
C GLY A 3 13.49 -68.69 17.58
N SER A 4 14.76 -68.25 17.42
CA SER A 4 15.14 -66.94 17.89
C SER A 4 15.22 -65.83 16.79
N PHE A 5 15.26 -66.18 15.53
CA PHE A 5 15.39 -65.20 14.44
C PHE A 5 14.07 -64.56 14.00
N ALA A 6 12.95 -65.24 14.16
CA ALA A 6 11.64 -64.67 13.72
C ALA A 6 11.10 -63.55 14.62
N SER A 7 11.43 -63.61 15.93
CA SER A 7 10.94 -62.56 16.86
C SER A 7 11.68 -61.24 16.74
N GLN A 8 12.96 -61.25 16.38
CA GLN A 8 13.75 -60.02 16.20
C GLN A 8 13.40 -59.31 14.91
N PHE A 9 13.01 -60.06 13.85
CA PHE A 9 12.60 -59.42 12.59
C PHE A 9 11.23 -58.75 12.69
N SER A 10 10.32 -59.30 13.49
CA SER A 10 9.01 -58.70 13.75
C SER A 10 9.11 -57.37 14.48
N TRP A 11 10.03 -57.24 15.42
CA TRP A 11 10.23 -56.00 16.19
C TRP A 11 10.81 -54.84 15.35
N LEU A 12 11.69 -55.15 14.40
CA LEU A 12 12.26 -54.19 13.46
C LEU A 12 11.21 -53.67 12.48
N ILE A 13 10.26 -54.49 12.07
CA ILE A 13 9.14 -54.10 11.19
C ILE A 13 8.20 -53.15 11.93
N TRP A 14 7.90 -53.38 13.21
CA TRP A 14 7.08 -52.51 14.01
C TRP A 14 7.77 -51.15 14.31
N LEU A 15 9.07 -51.15 14.52
CA LEU A 15 9.86 -49.93 14.67
C LEU A 15 9.93 -49.12 13.36
N ALA A 16 10.05 -49.74 12.21
CA ALA A 16 10.03 -49.10 10.91
C ALA A 16 8.64 -48.53 10.57
N LEU A 17 7.55 -49.19 10.93
CA LEU A 17 6.18 -48.69 10.78
C LEU A 17 5.87 -47.50 11.69
N LEU A 18 6.39 -47.46 12.93
CA LEU A 18 6.28 -46.32 13.80
C LEU A 18 7.06 -45.09 13.30
N ALA A 19 8.21 -45.30 12.64
CA ALA A 19 9.00 -44.20 12.08
C ALA A 19 8.35 -43.56 10.84
N LEU A 20 7.49 -44.27 10.08
CA LEU A 20 6.74 -43.71 8.96
C LEU A 20 5.50 -42.91 9.39
N ALA A 21 4.99 -43.09 10.60
CA ALA A 21 3.82 -42.33 11.10
C ALA A 21 4.15 -40.91 11.59
N GLY A 22 5.43 -40.52 11.65
CA GLY A 22 5.92 -39.28 12.25
C GLY A 22 5.90 -38.03 11.39
N CYS A 23 5.49 -38.04 10.12
CA CYS A 23 5.56 -36.89 9.21
C CYS A 23 4.21 -36.28 8.80
N ALA A 24 3.15 -36.50 9.55
CA ALA A 24 1.94 -35.70 9.40
C ALA A 24 2.08 -34.43 10.26
N LEU A 25 2.96 -33.47 9.83
CA LEU A 25 2.90 -32.12 10.32
C LEU A 25 1.50 -31.57 9.96
N PRO A 26 0.73 -31.03 10.91
CA PRO A 26 -0.51 -30.37 10.60
C PRO A 26 -0.16 -29.21 9.64
N GLN A 27 -0.52 -29.37 8.38
CA GLN A 27 -0.43 -28.32 7.40
C GLN A 27 -1.48 -27.29 7.83
N ASP A 28 -1.02 -26.11 8.24
CA ASP A 28 -1.88 -25.00 8.65
C ASP A 28 -2.71 -24.63 7.40
N SER A 29 -3.92 -25.16 7.32
CA SER A 29 -4.83 -25.01 6.17
C SER A 29 -5.65 -23.71 6.27
N SER A 30 -5.09 -22.69 6.91
CA SER A 30 -5.71 -21.36 6.91
C SER A 30 -5.84 -20.88 5.46
N PRO A 31 -7.02 -20.43 5.02
CA PRO A 31 -7.17 -19.88 3.68
C PRO A 31 -6.21 -18.69 3.50
N PRO A 32 -5.73 -18.43 2.27
CA PRO A 32 -4.87 -17.29 2.02
C PRO A 32 -5.59 -16.00 2.40
N PRO A 33 -4.87 -14.98 2.91
CA PRO A 33 -5.48 -13.72 3.29
C PRO A 33 -6.13 -13.05 2.07
N GLN A 34 -7.26 -12.40 2.31
CA GLN A 34 -7.97 -11.63 1.28
C GLN A 34 -7.18 -10.38 0.92
N ALA A 35 -6.84 -10.20 -0.36
CA ALA A 35 -6.10 -9.05 -0.84
C ALA A 35 -7.04 -7.92 -1.34
N TYR A 36 -6.69 -6.68 -0.98
CA TYR A 36 -7.40 -5.46 -1.37
C TYR A 36 -6.48 -4.54 -2.16
N LEU A 37 -7.07 -3.74 -3.07
CA LEU A 37 -6.38 -2.73 -3.87
C LEU A 37 -6.73 -1.32 -3.39
N LEU A 38 -5.77 -0.40 -3.54
CA LEU A 38 -6.08 1.03 -3.54
C LEU A 38 -6.50 1.46 -4.93
N GLU A 39 -7.56 2.27 -5.01
CA GLU A 39 -8.10 2.80 -6.24
C GLU A 39 -8.54 4.25 -6.03
N ALA A 40 -8.39 5.08 -7.06
CA ALA A 40 -8.86 6.47 -7.00
C ALA A 40 -10.35 6.63 -7.34
N GLY A 41 -11.04 5.53 -7.68
CA GLY A 41 -12.42 5.60 -8.16
C GLY A 41 -12.57 6.47 -9.42
N ALA A 42 -13.70 7.13 -9.54
CA ALA A 42 -14.00 8.04 -10.66
C ALA A 42 -13.37 9.43 -10.47
N PHE A 43 -12.09 9.50 -10.11
CA PHE A 43 -11.39 10.77 -9.95
C PHE A 43 -11.22 11.48 -11.30
N THR A 44 -11.73 12.69 -11.41
CA THR A 44 -11.54 13.57 -12.57
C THR A 44 -10.67 14.75 -12.13
N PRO A 45 -9.42 14.83 -12.61
CA PRO A 45 -8.55 15.95 -12.24
C PRO A 45 -9.09 17.27 -12.78
N PRO A 46 -8.89 18.40 -12.07
CA PRO A 46 -9.15 19.68 -12.64
C PRO A 46 -8.26 19.88 -13.87
N PRO A 47 -8.80 20.44 -14.98
CA PRO A 47 -8.01 20.70 -16.16
C PRO A 47 -6.90 21.72 -15.82
N ALA A 48 -5.71 21.47 -16.35
CA ALA A 48 -4.61 22.39 -16.19
C ALA A 48 -4.94 23.74 -16.86
N ARG A 49 -4.66 24.82 -16.16
CA ARG A 49 -4.86 26.18 -16.70
C ARG A 49 -3.93 26.47 -17.90
N ARG A 50 -2.76 25.83 -17.92
CA ARG A 50 -1.78 25.89 -19.02
C ARG A 50 -1.09 24.54 -19.14
N SER A 51 -0.86 24.09 -20.37
CA SER A 51 0.00 22.93 -20.65
C SER A 51 1.45 23.39 -20.61
N SER A 52 2.26 22.71 -19.84
CA SER A 52 3.70 22.91 -19.75
C SER A 52 4.42 21.96 -20.71
N ARG A 53 5.58 22.39 -21.26
CA ARG A 53 6.46 21.50 -22.03
C ARG A 53 7.34 20.60 -21.15
N LYS A 54 7.20 20.69 -19.84
CA LYS A 54 8.01 19.96 -18.85
C LYS A 54 7.65 18.48 -18.83
N ILE A 55 8.65 17.65 -18.52
CA ILE A 55 8.49 16.22 -18.18
C ILE A 55 8.43 16.15 -16.65
N LEU A 56 7.37 15.53 -16.12
CA LEU A 56 7.19 15.31 -14.70
C LEU A 56 7.62 13.88 -14.33
N LEU A 57 8.49 13.76 -13.34
CA LEU A 57 8.78 12.49 -12.65
C LEU A 57 7.93 12.41 -11.38
N VAL A 58 7.11 11.37 -11.26
CA VAL A 58 6.35 11.07 -10.05
C VAL A 58 7.00 9.91 -9.31
N THR A 59 7.27 10.10 -8.03
CA THR A 59 7.81 9.05 -7.16
C THR A 59 7.01 8.95 -5.87
N VAL A 60 6.92 7.73 -5.31
CA VAL A 60 6.53 7.54 -3.92
C VAL A 60 7.75 7.00 -3.20
N SER A 61 8.39 7.87 -2.40
CA SER A 61 9.78 7.66 -1.99
C SER A 61 9.92 6.94 -0.66
N LYS A 62 8.96 7.13 0.26
CA LYS A 62 9.03 6.58 1.62
C LYS A 62 7.65 6.21 2.14
N GLU A 63 7.65 5.17 2.95
CA GLU A 63 6.56 4.80 3.83
C GLU A 63 7.08 4.91 5.26
N ALA A 64 6.26 5.44 6.17
CA ALA A 64 6.63 5.45 7.57
C ALA A 64 6.59 4.02 8.14
N ALA A 65 7.45 3.76 9.13
CA ALA A 65 7.48 2.48 9.82
C ALA A 65 6.09 2.10 10.34
N GLY A 66 5.70 0.85 10.14
CA GLY A 66 4.36 0.34 10.41
C GLY A 66 3.38 0.45 9.25
N PHE A 67 3.71 1.20 8.19
CA PHE A 67 2.91 1.32 6.97
C PHE A 67 3.68 0.89 5.71
N ASP A 68 4.89 0.36 5.88
CA ASP A 68 5.86 -0.06 4.86
C ASP A 68 5.72 -1.56 4.47
N SER A 69 4.56 -2.11 4.69
CA SER A 69 4.22 -3.50 4.35
C SER A 69 2.84 -3.56 3.69
N ASN A 70 2.48 -4.74 3.18
CA ASN A 70 1.14 -4.97 2.65
C ASN A 70 0.09 -5.27 3.73
N ARG A 71 0.38 -5.07 5.01
CA ARG A 71 -0.59 -5.30 6.09
C ARG A 71 -1.57 -4.12 6.20
N ILE A 72 -2.85 -4.41 6.36
CA ILE A 72 -3.86 -3.40 6.61
C ILE A 72 -3.81 -3.03 8.08
N ALA A 73 -3.34 -1.80 8.35
CA ALA A 73 -3.16 -1.29 9.71
C ALA A 73 -4.47 -0.73 10.28
N TYR A 74 -4.66 -0.93 11.58
CA TYR A 74 -5.74 -0.28 12.34
C TYR A 74 -5.31 0.07 13.76
N THR A 75 -6.04 0.98 14.41
CA THR A 75 -5.88 1.27 15.84
C THR A 75 -7.24 1.34 16.53
N ARG A 76 -7.32 0.77 17.74
CA ARG A 76 -8.45 0.87 18.65
C ARG A 76 -8.14 1.77 19.83
N GLU A 77 -6.86 1.85 20.19
CA GLU A 77 -6.35 2.57 21.34
C GLU A 77 -4.95 3.12 20.99
N PRO A 78 -4.83 4.40 20.63
CA PRO A 78 -3.52 5.01 20.38
C PRO A 78 -2.64 5.00 21.65
N PRO A 79 -1.30 4.78 21.53
CA PRO A 79 -0.53 4.72 20.26
C PRO A 79 -0.40 3.30 19.68
N LYS A 80 -1.21 2.33 20.11
CA LYS A 80 -1.13 0.95 19.67
C LYS A 80 -1.51 0.83 18.20
N LEU A 81 -0.69 0.16 17.40
CA LEU A 81 -0.94 -0.20 16.01
C LEU A 81 -1.10 -1.72 15.89
N ASP A 82 -2.21 -2.15 15.34
CA ASP A 82 -2.52 -3.55 15.06
C ASP A 82 -2.73 -3.75 13.54
N TYR A 83 -2.83 -5.00 13.11
CA TYR A 83 -3.03 -5.34 11.70
C TYR A 83 -4.07 -6.45 11.56
N TYR A 84 -4.85 -6.39 10.48
CA TYR A 84 -5.76 -7.47 10.14
C TYR A 84 -4.99 -8.75 9.85
N LYS A 85 -5.51 -9.88 10.35
CA LYS A 85 -4.84 -11.18 10.25
C LYS A 85 -5.11 -11.85 8.90
N ASP A 86 -6.36 -11.80 8.44
CA ASP A 86 -6.84 -12.55 7.29
C ASP A 86 -7.11 -11.64 6.08
N SER A 87 -6.52 -10.43 6.09
CA SER A 87 -6.71 -9.41 5.06
C SER A 87 -5.45 -8.56 4.90
N VAL A 88 -5.07 -8.33 3.64
CA VAL A 88 -3.87 -7.58 3.29
C VAL A 88 -4.14 -6.64 2.12
N TRP A 89 -3.29 -5.65 1.94
CA TRP A 89 -3.16 -4.93 0.67
C TRP A 89 -2.50 -5.86 -0.37
N SER A 90 -2.79 -5.66 -1.66
CA SER A 90 -2.15 -6.44 -2.74
C SER A 90 -0.65 -6.15 -2.88
N ASP A 91 -0.21 -4.96 -2.47
CA ASP A 91 1.20 -4.55 -2.33
C ASP A 91 1.29 -3.46 -1.24
N THR A 92 2.48 -2.88 -1.01
CA THR A 92 2.60 -1.77 -0.06
C THR A 92 1.80 -0.55 -0.52
N PRO A 93 1.28 0.29 0.40
CA PRO A 93 0.52 1.48 0.07
C PRO A 93 1.24 2.40 -0.94
N ALA A 94 2.57 2.58 -0.81
CA ALA A 94 3.35 3.40 -1.74
C ALA A 94 3.33 2.85 -3.16
N LYS A 95 3.52 1.54 -3.33
CA LYS A 95 3.52 0.92 -4.66
C LYS A 95 2.15 0.97 -5.32
N MET A 96 1.08 0.85 -4.53
CA MET A 96 -0.29 0.98 -5.06
C MET A 96 -0.65 2.44 -5.38
N LEU A 97 -0.16 3.40 -4.58
CA LEU A 97 -0.45 4.82 -4.78
C LEU A 97 0.27 5.41 -6.00
N LEU A 98 1.48 4.93 -6.33
CA LEU A 98 2.27 5.45 -7.44
C LEU A 98 1.53 5.47 -8.79
N PRO A 99 0.95 4.36 -9.29
CA PRO A 99 0.22 4.38 -10.55
C PRO A 99 -1.03 5.28 -10.52
N ILE A 100 -1.66 5.43 -9.37
CA ILE A 100 -2.81 6.32 -9.17
C ILE A 100 -2.37 7.79 -9.37
N LEU A 101 -1.25 8.18 -8.77
CA LEU A 101 -0.69 9.52 -8.91
C LEU A 101 -0.25 9.80 -10.35
N VAL A 102 0.46 8.88 -10.98
CA VAL A 102 0.87 8.99 -12.39
C VAL A 102 -0.35 9.26 -13.28
N GLN A 103 -1.38 8.42 -13.16
CA GLN A 103 -2.60 8.56 -13.94
C GLN A 103 -3.33 9.89 -13.66
N ALA A 104 -3.35 10.36 -12.40
CA ALA A 104 -3.95 11.63 -12.04
C ALA A 104 -3.24 12.81 -12.71
N PHE A 105 -1.90 12.82 -12.71
CA PHE A 105 -1.10 13.85 -13.39
C PHE A 105 -1.21 13.77 -14.91
N GLU A 106 -1.23 12.59 -15.51
CA GLU A 106 -1.44 12.39 -16.95
C GLU A 106 -2.79 12.96 -17.39
N ARG A 107 -3.87 12.60 -16.69
CA ARG A 107 -5.23 13.08 -16.99
C ARG A 107 -5.40 14.60 -16.81
N SER A 108 -4.54 15.26 -16.03
CA SER A 108 -4.56 16.72 -15.91
C SER A 108 -4.19 17.44 -17.20
N GLY A 109 -3.46 16.80 -18.09
CA GLY A 109 -2.96 17.41 -19.35
C GLY A 109 -1.94 18.53 -19.15
N ALA A 110 -1.39 18.67 -17.93
CA ALA A 110 -0.49 19.78 -17.56
C ALA A 110 0.93 19.63 -18.11
N PHE A 111 1.36 18.40 -18.41
CA PHE A 111 2.76 18.08 -18.72
C PHE A 111 2.88 17.48 -20.12
N LYS A 112 4.06 17.68 -20.74
CA LYS A 112 4.42 16.99 -21.99
C LYS A 112 4.41 15.49 -21.85
N ALA A 113 4.93 15.00 -20.69
CA ALA A 113 4.92 13.60 -20.30
C ALA A 113 4.98 13.48 -18.77
N VAL A 114 4.38 12.41 -18.26
CA VAL A 114 4.50 12.00 -16.85
C VAL A 114 5.19 10.64 -16.84
N VAL A 115 6.23 10.51 -16.03
CA VAL A 115 7.02 9.28 -15.92
C VAL A 115 7.18 8.88 -14.47
N SER A 116 7.42 7.58 -14.24
CA SER A 116 7.74 7.03 -12.92
C SER A 116 8.97 6.11 -13.02
N PRO A 117 9.69 5.85 -11.93
CA PRO A 117 10.79 4.89 -11.93
C PRO A 117 10.32 3.44 -12.22
N PRO A 118 11.16 2.65 -12.92
CA PRO A 118 12.41 3.03 -13.57
C PRO A 118 12.15 3.75 -14.90
N SER A 119 12.77 4.90 -15.12
CA SER A 119 12.65 5.65 -16.38
C SER A 119 14.01 6.26 -16.75
N PRO A 120 14.48 6.11 -18.00
CA PRO A 120 15.67 6.78 -18.50
C PRO A 120 15.41 8.24 -18.88
N ALA A 121 14.17 8.72 -18.84
CA ALA A 121 13.83 10.08 -19.24
C ALA A 121 14.40 11.11 -18.28
N LEU A 122 15.00 12.16 -18.84
CA LEU A 122 15.41 13.34 -18.07
C LEU A 122 14.15 14.16 -17.76
N ALA A 123 13.80 14.22 -16.48
CA ALA A 123 12.66 15.01 -16.04
C ALA A 123 13.08 16.46 -15.69
N ASP A 124 12.21 17.42 -15.96
CA ASP A 124 12.41 18.82 -15.60
C ASP A 124 12.02 19.11 -14.15
N VAL A 125 10.98 18.40 -13.70
CA VAL A 125 10.40 18.56 -12.36
C VAL A 125 10.05 17.21 -11.77
N ARG A 126 10.09 17.10 -10.46
CA ARG A 126 9.74 15.88 -9.72
C ARG A 126 8.73 16.17 -8.63
N VAL A 127 7.79 15.27 -8.49
CA VAL A 127 6.89 15.18 -7.35
C VAL A 127 7.24 13.93 -6.57
N ASP A 128 7.69 14.10 -5.33
CA ASP A 128 7.93 13.03 -4.37
C ASP A 128 6.75 12.98 -3.38
N VAL A 129 6.18 11.81 -3.17
CA VAL A 129 5.17 11.58 -2.16
C VAL A 129 5.70 10.62 -1.11
N ASP A 130 5.60 10.99 0.17
CA ASP A 130 5.89 10.12 1.30
C ASP A 130 4.55 9.71 1.95
N VAL A 131 4.28 8.42 2.06
CA VAL A 131 3.12 7.90 2.81
C VAL A 131 3.48 7.87 4.30
N ILE A 132 2.81 8.69 5.10
CA ILE A 132 3.10 8.83 6.53
C ILE A 132 2.17 7.94 7.35
N ARG A 133 0.91 7.81 6.91
CA ARG A 133 -0.09 7.01 7.61
C ARG A 133 -1.17 6.53 6.65
N LEU A 134 -1.55 5.28 6.77
CA LEU A 134 -2.76 4.70 6.17
C LEU A 134 -3.29 3.66 7.16
N GLN A 135 -4.31 4.01 7.93
CA GLN A 135 -4.86 3.14 8.97
C GLN A 135 -6.35 3.37 9.18
N GLN A 136 -7.06 2.33 9.63
CA GLN A 136 -8.40 2.47 10.16
C GLN A 136 -8.34 2.82 11.65
N GLU A 137 -9.19 3.74 12.09
CA GLU A 137 -9.27 4.25 13.44
C GLU A 137 -10.66 3.96 14.03
N PHE A 138 -10.68 3.24 15.17
CA PHE A 138 -11.91 2.79 15.83
C PHE A 138 -12.34 3.67 17.01
N MET A 139 -11.77 4.87 17.16
CA MET A 139 -12.13 5.79 18.24
C MET A 139 -13.48 6.49 18.00
N THR A 140 -14.02 6.42 16.79
CA THR A 140 -15.35 6.94 16.41
C THR A 140 -16.23 5.85 15.86
N ARG A 141 -17.55 6.10 15.79
CA ARG A 141 -18.52 5.23 15.11
C ARG A 141 -19.31 6.05 14.10
N PRO A 142 -19.31 5.68 12.80
CA PRO A 142 -18.50 4.59 12.23
C PRO A 142 -17.00 4.86 12.41
N SER A 143 -16.19 3.78 12.34
CA SER A 143 -14.73 3.92 12.27
C SER A 143 -14.36 4.67 11.00
N GLN A 144 -13.16 5.21 10.95
CA GLN A 144 -12.70 6.01 9.82
C GLN A 144 -11.31 5.57 9.36
N VAL A 145 -10.99 5.77 8.10
CA VAL A 145 -9.62 5.63 7.60
C VAL A 145 -8.98 7.01 7.52
N ARG A 146 -7.77 7.09 8.05
CA ARG A 146 -6.91 8.27 7.94
C ARG A 146 -5.74 7.97 7.01
N LEU A 147 -5.62 8.78 5.97
CA LEU A 147 -4.48 8.80 5.04
C LEU A 147 -3.75 10.12 5.21
N ILE A 148 -2.46 10.05 5.54
CA ILE A 148 -1.58 11.21 5.61
C ILE A 148 -0.43 11.00 4.64
N ALA A 149 -0.21 11.96 3.75
CA ALA A 149 0.90 11.95 2.80
C ALA A 149 1.57 13.32 2.72
N ARG A 150 2.88 13.32 2.54
CA ARG A 150 3.65 14.54 2.27
C ARG A 150 4.02 14.58 0.80
N LEU A 151 3.72 15.69 0.16
CA LEU A 151 4.17 15.99 -1.19
C LEU A 151 5.33 16.97 -1.14
N LYS A 152 6.36 16.71 -1.94
CA LYS A 152 7.49 17.61 -2.21
C LYS A 152 7.56 17.83 -3.71
N VAL A 153 7.74 19.08 -4.10
CA VAL A 153 7.95 19.49 -5.50
C VAL A 153 9.39 19.93 -5.65
N VAL A 154 10.09 19.33 -6.61
CA VAL A 154 11.53 19.54 -6.80
C VAL A 154 11.80 19.96 -8.25
N GLU A 155 12.58 21.00 -8.43
CA GLU A 155 13.16 21.35 -9.73
C GLU A 155 14.40 20.50 -9.98
N MET A 156 14.38 19.69 -11.05
CA MET A 156 15.45 18.72 -11.28
C MET A 156 16.78 19.33 -11.69
N LYS A 157 16.75 20.47 -12.39
CA LYS A 157 17.98 21.15 -12.86
C LYS A 157 18.83 21.69 -11.72
N SER A 158 18.21 22.31 -10.71
CA SER A 158 18.89 22.90 -9.56
C SER A 158 18.94 21.98 -8.34
N GLY A 159 18.06 20.98 -8.29
CA GLY A 159 17.82 20.16 -7.10
C GLY A 159 17.05 20.88 -5.99
N HIS A 160 16.55 22.09 -6.23
CA HIS A 160 15.82 22.85 -5.21
C HIS A 160 14.44 22.27 -4.96
N VAL A 161 14.09 22.13 -3.69
CA VAL A 161 12.71 21.89 -3.26
C VAL A 161 11.94 23.20 -3.40
N LEU A 162 11.01 23.21 -4.35
CA LEU A 162 10.16 24.39 -4.60
C LEU A 162 9.11 24.55 -3.52
N GLU A 163 8.45 23.45 -3.17
CA GLU A 163 7.45 23.41 -2.12
C GLU A 163 7.35 22.03 -1.47
N THR A 164 6.88 22.01 -0.21
CA THR A 164 6.50 20.81 0.50
C THR A 164 5.22 21.05 1.29
N ARG A 165 4.32 20.06 1.29
CA ARG A 165 3.06 20.17 2.03
C ARG A 165 2.59 18.79 2.53
N LEU A 166 2.04 18.80 3.74
CA LEU A 166 1.35 17.66 4.32
C LEU A 166 -0.13 17.71 3.95
N PHE A 167 -0.66 16.58 3.51
CA PHE A 167 -2.08 16.39 3.21
C PHE A 167 -2.64 15.29 4.10
N GLU A 168 -3.86 15.49 4.56
CA GLU A 168 -4.59 14.55 5.37
C GLU A 168 -5.99 14.37 4.79
N ALA A 169 -6.40 13.12 4.63
CA ALA A 169 -7.74 12.76 4.22
C ALA A 169 -8.33 11.76 5.21
N ILE A 170 -9.60 11.97 5.58
CA ILE A 170 -10.31 11.14 6.52
C ILE A 170 -11.63 10.71 5.89
N ALA A 171 -11.88 9.41 5.82
CA ALA A 171 -13.11 8.87 5.25
C ALA A 171 -13.76 7.87 6.20
N PRO A 172 -15.10 7.94 6.42
CA PRO A 172 -15.79 6.98 7.27
C PRO A 172 -15.81 5.60 6.62
N ALA A 173 -15.57 4.56 7.42
CA ALA A 173 -15.64 3.18 6.97
C ALA A 173 -17.10 2.71 6.92
N PRO A 174 -17.56 2.14 5.78
CA PRO A 174 -18.94 1.65 5.66
C PRO A 174 -19.18 0.35 6.44
N SER A 175 -18.13 -0.32 6.93
CA SER A 175 -18.20 -1.46 7.84
C SER A 175 -16.96 -1.51 8.73
N GLU A 176 -17.10 -2.16 9.90
CA GLU A 176 -16.05 -2.22 10.95
C GLU A 176 -15.09 -3.39 10.73
N ASP A 177 -14.66 -3.59 9.46
CA ASP A 177 -13.81 -4.70 9.01
C ASP A 177 -12.78 -4.23 7.96
N ALA A 178 -11.92 -5.13 7.51
CA ALA A 178 -10.92 -4.84 6.49
C ALA A 178 -11.51 -4.39 5.14
N ALA A 179 -12.67 -4.92 4.77
CA ALA A 179 -13.37 -4.50 3.56
C ALA A 179 -13.88 -3.06 3.67
N GLY A 180 -14.40 -2.68 4.85
CA GLY A 180 -14.75 -1.30 5.17
C GLY A 180 -13.54 -0.38 5.17
N ALA A 181 -12.41 -0.83 5.75
CA ALA A 181 -11.14 -0.10 5.71
C ALA A 181 -10.69 0.16 4.26
N ALA A 182 -10.73 -0.86 3.39
CA ALA A 182 -10.31 -0.73 1.99
C ALA A 182 -11.19 0.28 1.22
N ARG A 183 -12.52 0.22 1.38
CA ARG A 183 -13.43 1.18 0.75
C ARG A 183 -13.20 2.62 1.26
N ALA A 184 -13.02 2.78 2.56
CA ALA A 184 -12.72 4.09 3.15
C ALA A 184 -11.33 4.60 2.72
N ALA A 185 -10.33 3.73 2.59
CA ALA A 185 -9.02 4.09 2.06
C ALA A 185 -9.11 4.63 0.62
N ASN A 186 -9.92 3.99 -0.24
CA ASN A 186 -10.16 4.45 -1.60
C ASN A 186 -10.83 5.83 -1.63
N ALA A 187 -11.80 6.08 -0.75
CA ALA A 187 -12.41 7.39 -0.59
C ALA A 187 -11.39 8.43 -0.08
N ALA A 188 -10.54 8.07 0.87
CA ALA A 188 -9.46 8.93 1.37
C ALA A 188 -8.42 9.26 0.29
N VAL A 189 -8.06 8.30 -0.57
CA VAL A 189 -7.18 8.54 -1.74
C VAL A 189 -7.81 9.55 -2.68
N GLN A 190 -9.10 9.43 -2.98
CA GLN A 190 -9.81 10.38 -3.83
C GLN A 190 -9.82 11.80 -3.23
N GLN A 191 -10.09 11.94 -1.92
CA GLN A 191 -10.03 13.22 -1.22
C GLN A 191 -8.61 13.82 -1.26
N LEU A 192 -7.59 13.01 -1.00
CA LEU A 192 -6.19 13.41 -1.05
C LEU A 192 -5.82 13.96 -2.45
N LEU A 193 -6.23 13.29 -3.52
CA LEU A 193 -5.97 13.71 -4.89
C LEU A 193 -6.65 15.04 -5.22
N ASN A 194 -7.87 15.28 -4.74
CA ASN A 194 -8.61 16.52 -4.94
C ASN A 194 -7.89 17.74 -4.37
N GLU A 195 -7.09 17.58 -3.32
CA GLU A 195 -6.32 18.65 -2.70
C GLU A 195 -4.88 18.72 -3.22
N MET A 196 -4.23 17.57 -3.34
CA MET A 196 -2.81 17.44 -3.69
C MET A 196 -2.53 17.86 -5.14
N LEU A 197 -3.39 17.41 -6.08
CA LEU A 197 -3.16 17.68 -7.50
C LEU A 197 -3.25 19.17 -7.85
N PRO A 198 -4.29 19.95 -7.45
CA PRO A 198 -4.32 21.39 -7.69
C PRO A 198 -3.14 22.13 -7.05
N PHE A 199 -2.69 21.70 -5.87
CA PHE A 199 -1.52 22.27 -5.23
C PHE A 199 -0.26 22.07 -6.07
N ALA A 200 0.02 20.82 -6.48
CA ALA A 200 1.17 20.49 -7.30
C ALA A 200 1.14 21.24 -8.65
N LEU A 201 -0.02 21.31 -9.32
CA LEU A 201 -0.16 21.98 -10.59
C LEU A 201 0.12 23.49 -10.48
N ARG A 202 -0.31 24.17 -9.41
CA ARG A 202 0.01 25.60 -9.20
C ARG A 202 1.50 25.86 -9.03
N THR A 203 2.22 24.93 -8.42
CA THR A 203 3.67 25.06 -8.18
C THR A 203 4.47 24.75 -9.44
N LEU A 204 3.98 23.86 -10.32
CA LEU A 204 4.73 23.29 -11.43
C LEU A 204 4.43 23.97 -12.78
N THR A 205 3.30 24.64 -12.92
CA THR A 205 2.85 25.32 -14.15
C THR A 205 2.86 26.82 -14.00
#